data_a327d878228e87e417d5de3e87c28f2a
#
_entry.id   a327d878228e87e417d5de3e87c28f2a
#
_cell.length_a   1.000
_cell.length_b   1.000
_cell.length_c   1.000
_cell.angle_alpha   90.00
_cell.angle_beta   90.00
_cell.angle_gamma   90.00
#
_symmetry.space_group_name_H-M   'P 1'
#
loop_
_entity.id
_entity.type
_entity.pdbx_description
1 polymer ?
#
loop_
_entity_poly.entity_id
_entity_poly.type
_entity_poly.pdbx_seq_one_letter_code
_entity_poly.pdbx_strand_id
1 'polypeptide(L)'
;MISIEEYRKIASELLDELPEEFFRELSGGVVVSEALVIPEYAKGNDLYTMGHYQIYSGVRQIVLFKGSFDRAYPQVDATEARNILRGILRHEFRHHLEFLGGIHNSSSLEAEDEREKQAYLSRHIKKD
;
A
#
# COMPACT_ATOMS: atom_id res chain seq x y z
N MET A 1 4.20 -16.52 -9.69
CA MET A 1 3.27 -15.99 -8.65
C MET A 1 3.58 -16.66 -7.32
N ILE A 2 3.78 -15.88 -6.26
CA ILE A 2 3.96 -16.47 -4.93
C ILE A 2 2.61 -16.83 -4.32
N SER A 3 2.60 -17.84 -3.43
CA SER A 3 1.36 -18.26 -2.76
C SER A 3 0.93 -17.22 -1.70
N ILE A 4 -0.32 -17.32 -1.26
CA ILE A 4 -0.81 -16.46 -0.18
C ILE A 4 -0.05 -16.72 1.12
N GLU A 5 0.32 -17.97 1.38
CA GLU A 5 1.09 -18.36 2.55
C GLU A 5 2.48 -17.71 2.52
N GLU A 6 3.14 -17.76 1.37
CA GLU A 6 4.45 -17.14 1.19
C GLU A 6 4.36 -15.62 1.34
N TYR A 7 3.34 -15.01 0.75
CA TYR A 7 3.10 -13.57 0.86
C TYR A 7 2.91 -13.15 2.32
N ARG A 8 2.09 -13.89 3.07
CA ARG A 8 1.86 -13.62 4.49
C ARG A 8 3.12 -13.78 5.32
N LYS A 9 3.92 -14.81 5.02
CA LYS A 9 5.19 -15.04 5.70
C LYS A 9 6.14 -13.87 5.48
N ILE A 10 6.28 -13.44 4.23
CA ILE A 10 7.14 -12.30 3.89
C ILE A 10 6.65 -11.05 4.61
N ALA A 11 5.34 -10.78 4.58
CA ALA A 11 4.79 -9.61 5.27
C ALA A 11 5.08 -9.65 6.76
N SER A 12 4.90 -10.80 7.40
CA SER A 12 5.17 -10.96 8.84
C SER A 12 6.63 -10.69 9.17
N GLU A 13 7.56 -11.22 8.37
CA GLU A 13 8.98 -10.99 8.56
C GLU A 13 9.37 -9.52 8.36
N LEU A 14 8.77 -8.86 7.39
CA LEU A 14 9.00 -7.44 7.16
C LEU A 14 8.48 -6.57 8.30
N LEU A 15 7.33 -6.93 8.87
CA LEU A 15 6.79 -6.23 10.03
C LEU A 15 7.72 -6.33 11.23
N ASP A 16 8.38 -7.48 11.40
CA ASP A 16 9.36 -7.68 12.48
C ASP A 16 10.60 -6.78 12.32
N GLU A 17 10.85 -6.24 11.13
CA GLU A 17 11.96 -5.31 10.89
C GLU A 17 11.65 -3.89 11.38
N LEU A 18 10.39 -3.57 11.66
CA LEU A 18 9.98 -2.21 11.99
C LEU A 18 10.05 -1.94 13.50
N PRO A 19 10.42 -0.71 13.91
CA PRO A 19 10.39 -0.34 15.33
C PRO A 19 9.01 -0.51 15.93
N GLU A 20 8.94 -0.89 17.21
CA GLU A 20 7.67 -1.06 17.92
C GLU A 20 6.79 0.19 17.88
N GLU A 21 7.41 1.35 17.92
CA GLU A 21 6.70 2.63 17.93
C GLU A 21 5.83 2.83 16.69
N PHE A 22 6.16 2.17 15.58
CA PHE A 22 5.40 2.28 14.34
C PHE A 22 3.99 1.68 14.48
N PHE A 23 3.83 0.72 15.42
CA PHE A 23 2.54 0.04 15.61
C PHE A 23 1.63 0.76 16.60
N ARG A 24 2.11 1.86 17.20
CA ARG A 24 1.30 2.60 18.17
C ARG A 24 0.01 3.09 17.54
N GLU A 25 -1.10 2.82 18.22
CA GLU A 25 -2.45 3.20 17.79
C GLU A 25 -2.91 2.58 16.47
N LEU A 26 -2.18 1.60 15.95
CA LEU A 26 -2.62 0.82 14.79
C LEU A 26 -3.51 -0.32 15.28
N SER A 27 -4.70 0.05 15.75
CA SER A 27 -5.60 -0.86 16.47
C SER A 27 -6.15 -2.01 15.63
N GLY A 28 -6.28 -1.80 14.31
CA GLY A 28 -6.70 -2.84 13.38
C GLY A 28 -5.56 -3.67 12.82
N GLY A 29 -4.31 -3.31 13.14
CA GLY A 29 -3.14 -4.04 12.68
C GLY A 29 -2.91 -3.99 11.17
N VAL A 30 -2.18 -4.99 10.68
CA VAL A 30 -1.93 -5.17 9.25
C VAL A 30 -2.61 -6.47 8.83
N VAL A 31 -3.48 -6.41 7.84
CA VAL A 31 -4.22 -7.58 7.36
C VAL A 31 -3.99 -7.77 5.87
N VAL A 32 -4.12 -9.02 5.42
CA VAL A 32 -3.97 -9.39 4.02
C VAL A 32 -5.33 -9.76 3.45
N SER A 33 -5.68 -9.13 2.33
CA SER A 33 -6.89 -9.42 1.57
C SER A 33 -6.48 -10.05 0.24
N GLU A 34 -7.25 -11.02 -0.24
CA GLU A 34 -7.01 -11.62 -1.56
C GLU A 34 -7.60 -10.78 -2.70
N ALA A 35 -8.25 -9.67 -2.38
CA ALA A 35 -8.93 -8.83 -3.36
C ALA A 35 -7.95 -8.20 -4.36
N LEU A 36 -8.46 -7.99 -5.56
CA LEU A 36 -7.84 -7.15 -6.57
C LEU A 36 -8.59 -5.82 -6.54
N VAL A 37 -7.87 -4.73 -6.31
CA VAL A 37 -8.46 -3.41 -6.16
C VAL A 37 -7.90 -2.47 -7.22
N ILE A 38 -8.78 -1.83 -7.94
CA ILE A 38 -8.42 -0.85 -8.97
C ILE A 38 -8.95 0.50 -8.47
N PRO A 39 -8.08 1.54 -8.41
CA PRO A 39 -8.55 2.86 -7.98
C PRO A 39 -9.65 3.38 -8.90
N GLU A 40 -10.61 4.12 -8.35
CA GLU A 40 -11.73 4.67 -9.12
C GLU A 40 -11.26 5.54 -10.29
N TYR A 41 -10.17 6.25 -10.12
CA TYR A 41 -9.63 7.14 -11.16
C TYR A 41 -8.80 6.41 -12.22
N ALA A 42 -8.57 5.10 -12.08
CA ALA A 42 -7.74 4.35 -13.02
C ALA A 42 -8.38 4.27 -14.41
N LYS A 43 -7.55 4.35 -15.43
CA LYS A 43 -7.96 4.24 -16.84
C LYS A 43 -7.51 2.89 -17.39
N GLY A 44 -8.47 1.99 -17.61
CA GLY A 44 -8.15 0.64 -18.06
C GLY A 44 -7.58 -0.21 -16.93
N ASN A 45 -6.65 -1.12 -17.28
CA ASN A 45 -6.08 -2.08 -16.33
C ASN A 45 -4.59 -1.81 -16.07
N ASP A 46 -4.22 -0.56 -15.94
CA ASP A 46 -2.82 -0.15 -15.83
C ASP A 46 -2.41 0.36 -14.45
N LEU A 47 -3.31 0.27 -13.47
CA LEU A 47 -3.03 0.75 -12.11
C LEU A 47 -3.79 -0.09 -11.10
N TYR A 48 -3.10 -0.56 -10.07
CA TYR A 48 -3.67 -1.40 -9.02
C TYR A 48 -3.30 -0.86 -7.65
N THR A 49 -4.25 -0.95 -6.70
CA THR A 49 -4.00 -0.57 -5.31
C THR A 49 -3.41 -1.78 -4.59
N MET A 50 -2.15 -1.67 -4.17
CA MET A 50 -1.41 -2.76 -3.52
C MET A 50 -1.60 -2.79 -2.02
N GLY A 51 -1.85 -1.62 -1.42
CA GLY A 51 -2.08 -1.48 0.00
C GLY A 51 -2.90 -0.25 0.28
N HIS A 52 -3.44 -0.18 1.50
CA HIS A 52 -4.31 0.92 1.88
C HIS A 52 -4.24 1.12 3.39
N TYR A 53 -4.08 2.37 3.81
CA TYR A 53 -4.22 2.76 5.21
C TYR A 53 -5.61 3.34 5.39
N GLN A 54 -6.38 2.77 6.30
CA GLN A 54 -7.76 3.18 6.50
C GLN A 54 -8.06 3.46 7.97
N ILE A 55 -8.99 4.39 8.19
CA ILE A 55 -9.49 4.73 9.50
C ILE A 55 -11.00 4.63 9.42
N TYR A 56 -11.59 3.76 10.25
CA TYR A 56 -13.05 3.63 10.32
C TYR A 56 -13.45 3.37 11.76
N SER A 57 -14.49 4.09 12.22
CA SER A 57 -14.99 3.96 13.59
C SER A 57 -13.86 3.99 14.64
N GLY A 58 -12.86 4.84 14.43
CA GLY A 58 -11.71 4.96 15.33
C GLY A 58 -10.67 3.87 15.21
N VAL A 59 -10.86 2.90 14.31
CA VAL A 59 -9.90 1.81 14.07
C VAL A 59 -8.96 2.21 12.94
N ARG A 60 -7.65 2.11 13.18
CA ARG A 60 -6.61 2.36 12.17
C ARG A 60 -6.04 1.03 11.71
N GLN A 61 -5.99 0.82 10.42
CA GLN A 61 -5.63 -0.48 9.86
C GLN A 61 -4.91 -0.31 8.52
N ILE A 62 -3.93 -1.18 8.27
CA ILE A 62 -3.29 -1.31 6.96
C ILE A 62 -3.81 -2.60 6.33
N VAL A 63 -4.26 -2.51 5.09
CA VAL A 63 -4.71 -3.67 4.31
C VAL A 63 -3.77 -3.85 3.13
N LEU A 64 -3.29 -5.06 2.93
CA LEU A 64 -2.46 -5.43 1.77
C LEU A 64 -3.32 -6.26 0.82
N PHE A 65 -3.31 -5.91 -0.46
CA PHE A 65 -4.16 -6.56 -1.47
C PHE A 65 -3.33 -7.52 -2.32
N LYS A 66 -3.38 -8.80 -1.95
CA LYS A 66 -2.63 -9.85 -2.65
C LYS A 66 -3.05 -10.00 -4.10
N GLY A 67 -4.35 -9.87 -4.40
CA GLY A 67 -4.86 -9.97 -5.78
C GLY A 67 -4.28 -8.88 -6.67
N SER A 68 -4.19 -7.65 -6.16
CA SER A 68 -3.55 -6.55 -6.88
C SER A 68 -2.07 -6.80 -7.11
N PHE A 69 -1.39 -7.30 -6.07
CA PHE A 69 0.03 -7.64 -6.15
C PHE A 69 0.27 -8.68 -7.24
N ASP A 70 -0.52 -9.75 -7.27
CA ASP A 70 -0.37 -10.82 -8.26
C ASP A 70 -0.61 -10.32 -9.68
N ARG A 71 -1.58 -9.44 -9.86
CA ARG A 71 -1.88 -8.90 -11.18
C ARG A 71 -0.75 -8.00 -11.69
N ALA A 72 -0.16 -7.20 -10.81
CA ALA A 72 0.92 -6.30 -11.19
C ALA A 72 2.26 -7.03 -11.36
N TYR A 73 2.48 -8.09 -10.59
CA TYR A 73 3.76 -8.81 -10.53
C TYR A 73 3.55 -10.31 -10.62
N PRO A 74 3.05 -10.83 -11.75
CA PRO A 74 2.66 -12.26 -11.84
C PRO A 74 3.83 -13.22 -11.83
N GLN A 75 5.06 -12.77 -12.09
CA GLN A 75 6.21 -13.65 -12.26
C GLN A 75 7.38 -13.35 -11.32
N VAL A 76 7.13 -12.62 -10.24
CA VAL A 76 8.21 -12.32 -9.28
C VAL A 76 8.59 -13.56 -8.48
N ASP A 77 9.87 -13.65 -8.14
CA ASP A 77 10.34 -14.63 -7.16
C ASP A 77 10.19 -14.07 -5.73
N ALA A 78 10.52 -14.89 -4.73
CA ALA A 78 10.35 -14.50 -3.33
C ALA A 78 11.23 -13.30 -2.95
N THR A 79 12.43 -13.20 -3.50
CA THR A 79 13.35 -12.09 -3.22
C THR A 79 12.80 -10.77 -3.75
N GLU A 80 12.33 -10.77 -4.99
CA GLU A 80 11.73 -9.59 -5.61
C GLU A 80 10.44 -9.20 -4.89
N ALA A 81 9.61 -10.19 -4.55
CA ALA A 81 8.37 -9.96 -3.83
C ALA A 81 8.63 -9.30 -2.48
N ARG A 82 9.68 -9.74 -1.76
CA ARG A 82 10.06 -9.14 -0.48
C ARG A 82 10.43 -7.67 -0.64
N ASN A 83 11.23 -7.35 -1.65
CA ASN A 83 11.64 -5.96 -1.89
C ASN A 83 10.46 -5.07 -2.24
N ILE A 84 9.57 -5.55 -3.09
CA ILE A 84 8.37 -4.80 -3.48
C ILE A 84 7.44 -4.60 -2.28
N LEU A 85 7.18 -5.66 -1.53
CA LEU A 85 6.29 -5.61 -0.36
C LEU A 85 6.85 -4.72 0.75
N ARG A 86 8.19 -4.70 0.92
CA ARG A 86 8.83 -3.78 1.86
C ARG A 86 8.49 -2.33 1.51
N GLY A 87 8.55 -1.98 0.24
CA GLY A 87 8.20 -0.63 -0.22
C GLY A 87 6.74 -0.30 0.03
N ILE A 88 5.84 -1.24 -0.24
CA ILE A 88 4.41 -1.06 0.00
C ILE A 88 4.14 -0.82 1.50
N LEU A 89 4.72 -1.66 2.36
CA LEU A 89 4.53 -1.53 3.81
C LEU A 89 5.07 -0.20 4.33
N ARG A 90 6.27 0.21 3.87
CA ARG A 90 6.85 1.50 4.28
C ARG A 90 5.97 2.67 3.87
N HIS A 91 5.37 2.59 2.69
CA HIS A 91 4.46 3.61 2.20
C HIS A 91 3.23 3.73 3.12
N GLU A 92 2.61 2.61 3.47
CA GLU A 92 1.41 2.63 4.31
C GLU A 92 1.73 3.04 5.76
N PHE A 93 2.86 2.58 6.31
CA PHE A 93 3.29 3.02 7.64
C PHE A 93 3.62 4.50 7.68
N ARG A 94 4.17 5.05 6.59
CA ARG A 94 4.42 6.48 6.52
C ARG A 94 3.12 7.28 6.62
N HIS A 95 2.05 6.83 5.99
CA HIS A 95 0.72 7.43 6.15
C HIS A 95 0.30 7.42 7.62
N HIS A 96 0.46 6.27 8.28
CA HIS A 96 0.08 6.13 9.68
C HIS A 96 0.87 7.09 10.58
N LEU A 97 2.20 7.14 10.39
CA LEU A 97 3.06 7.97 11.20
C LEU A 97 2.79 9.46 10.96
N GLU A 98 2.56 9.86 9.73
CA GLU A 98 2.21 11.25 9.41
C GLU A 98 0.86 11.62 10.01
N PHE A 99 -0.09 10.71 9.98
CA PHE A 99 -1.39 10.94 10.61
C PHE A 99 -1.24 11.16 12.12
N LEU A 100 -0.48 10.28 12.81
CA LEU A 100 -0.23 10.40 14.24
C LEU A 100 0.49 11.71 14.58
N GLY A 101 1.40 12.15 13.72
CA GLY A 101 2.14 13.40 13.90
C GLY A 101 1.39 14.64 13.48
N GLY A 102 0.22 14.51 12.86
CA GLY A 102 -0.54 15.66 12.37
C GLY A 102 0.12 16.38 11.20
N ILE A 103 0.90 15.66 10.39
CA ILE A 103 1.64 16.26 9.26
C ILE A 103 0.74 16.26 8.02
N HIS A 104 0.34 17.45 7.58
CA HIS A 104 -0.55 17.63 6.43
C HIS A 104 -0.07 18.81 5.54
N ASN A 105 1.24 18.86 5.27
CA ASN A 105 1.81 19.93 4.46
C ASN A 105 2.26 19.40 3.09
N SER A 106 2.85 20.26 2.25
CA SER A 106 3.24 19.91 0.89
C SER A 106 4.34 18.84 0.81
N SER A 107 5.06 18.59 1.90
CA SER A 107 6.09 17.55 1.95
C SER A 107 5.55 16.21 2.48
N SER A 108 4.28 16.13 2.86
CA SER A 108 3.67 14.92 3.37
C SER A 108 3.48 13.88 2.26
N LEU A 109 3.38 12.61 2.64
CA LEU A 109 3.10 11.52 1.70
C LEU A 109 1.71 11.67 1.08
N GLU A 110 0.75 12.19 1.84
CA GLU A 110 -0.58 12.48 1.33
C GLU A 110 -0.53 13.47 0.16
N ALA A 111 0.27 14.52 0.27
CA ALA A 111 0.45 15.49 -0.80
C ALA A 111 1.19 14.87 -2.00
N GLU A 112 2.19 14.02 -1.74
CA GLU A 112 2.89 13.30 -2.80
C GLU A 112 1.95 12.39 -3.57
N ASP A 113 1.09 11.65 -2.87
CA ASP A 113 0.13 10.74 -3.49
C ASP A 113 -0.86 11.52 -4.37
N GLU A 114 -1.30 12.68 -3.92
CA GLU A 114 -2.20 13.50 -4.73
C GLU A 114 -1.50 14.02 -5.99
N ARG A 115 -0.23 14.42 -5.89
CA ARG A 115 0.53 14.84 -7.06
C ARG A 115 0.73 13.69 -8.04
N GLU A 116 1.02 12.49 -7.56
CA GLU A 116 1.17 11.30 -8.41
C GLU A 116 -0.13 10.96 -9.12
N LYS A 117 -1.24 11.07 -8.40
CA LYS A 117 -2.57 10.85 -8.97
C LYS A 117 -2.85 11.85 -10.09
N GLN A 118 -2.57 13.12 -9.86
CA GLN A 118 -2.77 14.16 -10.87
C GLN A 118 -1.87 13.93 -12.09
N ALA A 119 -0.63 13.51 -11.88
CA ALA A 119 0.28 13.18 -12.98
C ALA A 119 -0.25 12.00 -13.80
N TYR A 120 -0.77 10.96 -13.13
CA TYR A 120 -1.39 9.82 -13.80
C TYR A 120 -2.58 10.26 -14.66
N LEU A 121 -3.49 11.05 -14.08
CA LEU A 121 -4.67 11.52 -14.80
C LEU A 121 -4.28 12.40 -15.99
N SER A 122 -3.25 13.23 -15.85
CA SER A 122 -2.77 14.07 -16.93
C SER A 122 -2.26 13.26 -18.14
N ARG A 123 -1.62 12.12 -17.87
CA ARG A 123 -1.14 11.24 -18.97
C ARG A 123 -2.28 10.62 -19.76
N HIS A 124 -3.47 10.52 -19.18
CA HIS A 124 -4.63 9.88 -19.82
C HIS A 124 -5.60 10.85 -20.49
N ILE A 125 -5.51 12.14 -20.20
CA ILE A 125 -6.39 13.16 -20.78
C ILE A 125 -6.23 13.26 -22.30
N LYS A 126 -5.02 13.10 -22.81
CA LYS A 126 -4.72 13.31 -24.23
C LYS A 126 -5.03 12.10 -25.12
N LYS A 127 -5.67 11.08 -24.57
CA LYS A 127 -5.96 9.84 -25.31
C LYS A 127 -7.36 9.84 -25.95
N ASP A 128 -8.08 10.89 -25.80
CA ASP A 128 -9.45 11.03 -26.31
C ASP A 128 -9.46 11.39 -27.81
#